data_5f1a9b85ced86ed210b631c4992ccbbb
#
_entry.id   5f1a9b85ced86ed210b631c4992ccbbb
#
_cell.length_a   1.000
_cell.length_b   1.000
_cell.length_c   1.000
_cell.angle_alpha   90.00
_cell.angle_beta   90.00
_cell.angle_gamma   90.00
#
_symmetry.space_group_name_H-M   'P 1'
#
loop_
_entity.id
_entity.type
_entity.pdbx_description
1 polymer ?
#
loop_
_entity_poly.entity_id
_entity_poly.type
_entity_poly.pdbx_seq_one_letter_code
_entity_poly.pdbx_strand_id
1 'polypeptide(L)'
;MGKRRIKKWQALAIALSSALLLWYLFCLPRNLFPDAEYSTVVTDCNGELLGARIAKDGQWRFRMEKDDAGREKYYTALIEFEDRWFRWHPGVNPVSICNALISNIKAGYIVSGGSTISMQVIRMSRNRERSLKQKLVEAILATRLELRYSKDEIL
;
A
#
# COMPACT_ATOMS: atom_id res chain seq x y z
N MET A 1 5.53 -18.51 -47.35
CA MET A 1 5.27 -18.04 -45.99
C MET A 1 4.49 -16.71 -46.04
N GLY A 2 3.17 -16.74 -45.82
CA GLY A 2 2.32 -15.54 -45.90
C GLY A 2 2.51 -14.66 -44.65
N LYS A 3 3.00 -13.45 -44.81
CA LYS A 3 2.99 -12.41 -43.77
C LYS A 3 1.54 -12.05 -43.45
N ARG A 4 1.02 -12.48 -42.29
CA ARG A 4 -0.29 -12.03 -41.83
C ARG A 4 -0.23 -10.52 -41.60
N ARG A 5 -0.88 -9.75 -42.47
CA ARG A 5 -1.07 -8.30 -42.31
C ARG A 5 -1.93 -8.08 -41.07
N ILE A 6 -1.38 -7.54 -40.00
CA ILE A 6 -2.11 -7.14 -38.80
C ILE A 6 -3.16 -6.10 -39.21
N LYS A 7 -4.43 -6.37 -38.93
CA LYS A 7 -5.51 -5.40 -39.23
C LYS A 7 -5.26 -4.14 -38.33
N LYS A 8 -5.58 -2.95 -38.88
CA LYS A 8 -5.36 -1.66 -38.19
C LYS A 8 -5.88 -1.66 -36.72
N TRP A 9 -7.04 -2.28 -36.49
CA TRP A 9 -7.61 -2.44 -35.15
C TRP A 9 -6.76 -3.30 -34.21
N GLN A 10 -6.12 -4.34 -34.72
CA GLN A 10 -5.21 -5.20 -33.93
C GLN A 10 -3.93 -4.43 -33.56
N ALA A 11 -3.40 -3.65 -34.49
CA ALA A 11 -2.25 -2.80 -34.21
C ALA A 11 -2.57 -1.73 -33.15
N LEU A 12 -3.75 -1.09 -33.24
CA LEU A 12 -4.21 -0.13 -32.24
C LEU A 12 -4.40 -0.78 -30.86
N ALA A 13 -5.03 -1.95 -30.81
CA ALA A 13 -5.23 -2.70 -29.55
C ALA A 13 -3.89 -3.08 -28.91
N ILE A 14 -2.91 -3.55 -29.69
CA ILE A 14 -1.57 -3.87 -29.22
C ILE A 14 -0.88 -2.61 -28.69
N ALA A 15 -0.96 -1.49 -29.40
CA ALA A 15 -0.35 -0.23 -28.97
C ALA A 15 -0.96 0.28 -27.66
N LEU A 16 -2.28 0.24 -27.53
CA LEU A 16 -2.96 0.61 -26.28
C LEU A 16 -2.60 -0.31 -25.11
N SER A 17 -2.59 -1.62 -25.34
CA SER A 17 -2.20 -2.59 -24.31
C SER A 17 -0.75 -2.40 -23.86
N SER A 18 0.16 -2.15 -24.82
CA SER A 18 1.56 -1.87 -24.51
C SER A 18 1.73 -0.56 -23.74
N ALA A 19 1.00 0.49 -24.09
CA ALA A 19 1.02 1.76 -23.37
C ALA A 19 0.49 1.62 -21.94
N LEU A 20 -0.61 0.87 -21.75
CA LEU A 20 -1.17 0.56 -20.43
C LEU A 20 -0.18 -0.27 -19.57
N LEU A 21 0.46 -1.25 -20.18
CA LEU A 21 1.47 -2.07 -19.49
C LEU A 21 2.68 -1.22 -19.07
N LEU A 22 3.20 -0.39 -19.96
CA LEU A 22 4.29 0.53 -19.65
C LEU A 22 3.89 1.50 -18.53
N TRP A 23 2.70 2.10 -18.64
CA TRP A 23 2.18 2.96 -17.58
C TRP A 23 2.12 2.21 -16.24
N TYR A 24 1.57 1.00 -16.20
CA TYR A 24 1.49 0.17 -14.99
C TYR A 24 2.87 -0.14 -14.41
N LEU A 25 3.85 -0.46 -15.24
CA LEU A 25 5.21 -0.77 -14.79
C LEU A 25 5.92 0.44 -14.16
N PHE A 26 5.59 1.65 -14.59
CA PHE A 26 6.25 2.89 -14.14
C PHE A 26 5.37 3.79 -13.26
N CYS A 27 4.11 3.42 -12.97
CA CYS A 27 3.20 4.25 -12.19
C CYS A 27 3.57 4.41 -10.71
N LEU A 28 4.41 3.52 -10.15
CA LEU A 28 4.86 3.59 -8.78
C LEU A 28 6.15 4.41 -8.68
N PRO A 29 6.21 5.47 -7.84
CA PRO A 29 7.43 6.26 -7.64
C PRO A 29 8.56 5.40 -7.05
N ARG A 30 9.81 5.80 -7.32
CA ARG A 30 10.98 5.09 -6.80
C ARG A 30 11.08 5.16 -5.28
N ASN A 31 10.76 6.32 -4.71
CA ASN A 31 10.64 6.54 -3.28
C ASN A 31 9.18 6.83 -2.94
N LEU A 32 8.60 6.03 -2.06
CA LEU A 32 7.21 6.17 -1.63
C LEU A 32 7.03 7.31 -0.61
N PHE A 33 8.04 7.56 0.19
CA PHE A 33 8.02 8.54 1.27
C PHE A 33 9.25 9.45 1.21
N PRO A 34 9.39 10.28 0.14
CA PRO A 34 10.60 11.10 -0.05
C PRO A 34 10.79 12.13 1.07
N ASP A 35 9.69 12.63 1.62
CA ASP A 35 9.67 13.73 2.61
C ASP A 35 9.32 13.24 4.03
N ALA A 36 9.46 11.92 4.30
CA ALA A 36 9.17 11.39 5.63
C ALA A 36 10.20 11.87 6.64
N GLU A 37 9.78 12.80 7.50
CA GLU A 37 10.58 13.25 8.65
C GLU A 37 10.36 12.32 9.85
N TYR A 38 11.43 12.05 10.59
CA TYR A 38 11.38 11.28 11.83
C TYR A 38 11.26 12.21 13.04
N SER A 39 10.64 11.72 14.08
CA SER A 39 10.64 12.35 15.39
C SER A 39 12.05 12.39 15.95
N THR A 40 12.42 13.51 16.60
CA THR A 40 13.70 13.61 17.28
C THR A 40 13.61 12.91 18.62
N VAL A 41 14.53 12.00 18.89
CA VAL A 41 14.65 11.29 20.17
C VAL A 41 15.91 11.74 20.84
N VAL A 42 15.84 12.04 22.13
CA VAL A 42 16.98 12.37 22.99
C VAL A 42 17.13 11.27 24.03
N THR A 43 18.30 10.66 24.06
CA THR A 43 18.65 9.61 25.02
C THR A 43 19.84 10.04 25.88
N ASP A 44 20.00 9.42 27.05
CA ASP A 44 21.18 9.56 27.83
C ASP A 44 22.35 8.74 27.25
N CYS A 45 23.49 8.74 27.95
CA CYS A 45 24.71 7.99 27.57
C CYS A 45 24.51 6.46 27.62
N ASN A 46 23.49 5.96 28.31
CA ASN A 46 23.14 4.54 28.43
C ASN A 46 22.06 4.12 27.41
N GLY A 47 21.54 5.07 26.64
CA GLY A 47 20.44 4.82 25.67
C GLY A 47 19.05 4.97 26.27
N GLU A 48 18.90 5.40 27.53
CA GLU A 48 17.61 5.63 28.16
C GLU A 48 16.93 6.89 27.59
N LEU A 49 15.62 6.80 27.33
CA LEU A 49 14.85 7.88 26.74
C LEU A 49 14.72 9.05 27.71
N LEU A 50 15.31 10.20 27.38
CA LEU A 50 15.15 11.46 28.12
C LEU A 50 13.96 12.28 27.59
N GLY A 51 13.65 12.18 26.31
CA GLY A 51 12.53 12.87 25.71
C GLY A 51 12.42 12.66 24.21
N ALA A 52 11.29 13.06 23.63
CA ALA A 52 11.09 13.00 22.20
C ALA A 52 10.31 14.23 21.72
N ARG A 53 10.59 14.66 20.49
CA ARG A 53 9.88 15.75 19.81
C ARG A 53 9.20 15.20 18.56
N ILE A 54 7.93 15.53 18.42
CA ILE A 54 7.13 15.16 17.24
C ILE A 54 7.74 15.73 15.96
N ALA A 55 7.61 15.01 14.83
CA ALA A 55 8.00 15.49 13.52
C ALA A 55 7.19 16.73 13.10
N LYS A 56 7.69 17.52 12.14
CA LYS A 56 7.05 18.80 11.74
C LYS A 56 5.63 18.64 11.20
N ASP A 57 5.32 17.47 10.65
CA ASP A 57 3.98 17.14 10.14
C ASP A 57 3.00 16.67 11.24
N GLY A 58 3.40 16.75 12.50
CA GLY A 58 2.58 16.38 13.65
C GLY A 58 2.42 14.88 13.86
N GLN A 59 3.26 14.05 13.25
CA GLN A 59 3.21 12.60 13.42
C GLN A 59 4.42 12.08 14.19
N TRP A 60 4.19 11.08 15.02
CA TRP A 60 5.25 10.33 15.68
C TRP A 60 5.79 9.27 14.73
N ARG A 61 7.08 9.38 14.35
CA ARG A 61 7.78 8.38 13.54
C ARG A 61 9.14 8.13 14.15
N PHE A 62 9.34 6.92 14.64
CA PHE A 62 10.61 6.47 15.20
C PHE A 62 11.29 5.51 14.23
N ARG A 63 12.61 5.53 14.20
CA ARG A 63 13.37 4.49 13.51
C ARG A 63 13.26 3.22 14.33
N MET A 64 12.75 2.17 13.72
CA MET A 64 12.69 0.85 14.36
C MET A 64 14.08 0.21 14.29
N GLU A 65 14.58 -0.26 15.43
CA GLU A 65 15.77 -1.09 15.48
C GLU A 65 15.42 -2.51 14.97
N LYS A 66 16.41 -3.17 14.33
CA LYS A 66 16.18 -4.46 13.66
C LYS A 66 15.77 -5.58 14.62
N ASP A 67 16.19 -5.51 15.87
CA ASP A 67 16.03 -6.56 16.88
C ASP A 67 14.97 -6.23 17.96
N ASP A 68 14.02 -5.39 17.65
CA ASP A 68 12.93 -5.08 18.58
C ASP A 68 12.00 -6.29 18.74
N ALA A 69 12.04 -6.93 19.91
CA ALA A 69 11.19 -8.07 20.27
C ALA A 69 9.68 -7.73 20.26
N GLY A 70 9.33 -6.45 20.35
CA GLY A 70 7.97 -5.95 20.22
C GLY A 70 7.46 -5.98 18.78
N ARG A 71 8.35 -5.91 17.79
CA ARG A 71 8.03 -5.79 16.38
C ARG A 71 7.23 -6.96 15.84
N GLU A 72 7.63 -8.20 16.15
CA GLU A 72 6.90 -9.39 15.69
C GLU A 72 5.48 -9.45 16.22
N LYS A 73 5.30 -9.12 17.50
CA LYS A 73 3.96 -9.05 18.11
C LYS A 73 3.12 -7.96 17.48
N TYR A 74 3.71 -6.80 17.22
CA TYR A 74 3.02 -5.70 16.55
C TYR A 74 2.62 -6.08 15.13
N TYR A 75 3.50 -6.65 14.31
CA TYR A 75 3.17 -7.08 12.94
C TYR A 75 2.12 -8.18 12.92
N THR A 76 2.19 -9.13 13.85
CA THR A 76 1.17 -10.17 13.98
C THR A 76 -0.20 -9.55 14.30
N ALA A 77 -0.25 -8.63 15.25
CA ALA A 77 -1.49 -7.94 15.61
C ALA A 77 -2.00 -7.07 14.45
N LEU A 78 -1.12 -6.34 13.75
CA LEU A 78 -1.46 -5.52 12.59
C LEU A 78 -2.08 -6.36 11.47
N ILE A 79 -1.44 -7.48 11.12
CA ILE A 79 -1.93 -8.40 10.08
C ILE A 79 -3.28 -8.97 10.49
N GLU A 80 -3.42 -9.46 11.71
CA GLU A 80 -4.66 -10.11 12.17
C GLU A 80 -5.83 -9.12 12.23
N PHE A 81 -5.57 -7.87 12.58
CA PHE A 81 -6.59 -6.85 12.73
C PHE A 81 -6.97 -6.14 11.41
N GLU A 82 -5.96 -5.75 10.60
CA GLU A 82 -6.17 -4.95 9.39
C GLU A 82 -6.34 -5.81 8.14
N ASP A 83 -5.60 -6.91 8.02
CA ASP A 83 -5.54 -7.70 6.78
C ASP A 83 -5.04 -9.13 7.04
N ARG A 84 -5.89 -9.96 7.64
CA ARG A 84 -5.58 -11.36 8.01
C ARG A 84 -4.96 -12.18 6.87
N TRP A 85 -5.32 -11.88 5.62
CA TRP A 85 -4.84 -12.58 4.43
C TRP A 85 -3.69 -11.86 3.74
N PHE A 86 -3.06 -10.88 4.41
CA PHE A 86 -2.00 -10.05 3.85
C PHE A 86 -0.93 -10.85 3.11
N ARG A 87 -0.48 -11.96 3.67
CA ARG A 87 0.60 -12.75 3.09
C ARG A 87 0.20 -13.56 1.84
N TRP A 88 -1.10 -13.64 1.52
CA TRP A 88 -1.63 -14.53 0.47
C TRP A 88 -2.15 -13.81 -0.77
N HIS A 89 -2.46 -12.54 -0.70
CA HIS A 89 -3.00 -11.80 -1.84
C HIS A 89 -1.96 -10.84 -2.44
N PRO A 90 -2.04 -10.51 -3.74
CA PRO A 90 -1.12 -9.63 -4.44
C PRO A 90 -1.52 -8.15 -4.33
N GLY A 91 -1.64 -7.61 -3.11
CA GLY A 91 -1.95 -6.20 -2.84
C GLY A 91 -3.43 -5.86 -2.69
N VAL A 92 -4.33 -6.65 -3.24
CA VAL A 92 -5.79 -6.49 -3.13
C VAL A 92 -6.41 -7.82 -2.74
N ASN A 93 -7.35 -7.80 -1.79
CA ASN A 93 -8.08 -8.99 -1.36
C ASN A 93 -9.53 -8.91 -1.85
N PRO A 94 -9.89 -9.63 -2.94
CA PRO A 94 -11.25 -9.62 -3.48
C PRO A 94 -12.30 -10.12 -2.48
N VAL A 95 -11.94 -11.11 -1.65
CA VAL A 95 -12.85 -11.66 -0.64
C VAL A 95 -13.19 -10.61 0.42
N SER A 96 -12.19 -9.88 0.91
CA SER A 96 -12.41 -8.78 1.86
C SER A 96 -13.26 -7.66 1.26
N ILE A 97 -13.06 -7.33 -0.01
CA ILE A 97 -13.87 -6.33 -0.72
C ILE A 97 -15.33 -6.80 -0.84
N CYS A 98 -15.57 -8.05 -1.25
CA CYS A 98 -16.92 -8.61 -1.35
C CYS A 98 -17.60 -8.66 0.03
N ASN A 99 -16.90 -9.11 1.06
CA ASN A 99 -17.43 -9.15 2.42
C ASN A 99 -17.78 -7.75 2.95
N ALA A 100 -16.91 -6.77 2.72
CA ALA A 100 -17.17 -5.38 3.08
C ALA A 100 -18.40 -4.83 2.36
N LEU A 101 -18.53 -5.11 1.05
CA LEU A 101 -19.69 -4.68 0.26
C LEU A 101 -20.99 -5.29 0.79
N ILE A 102 -21.01 -6.59 1.05
CA ILE A 102 -22.20 -7.30 1.59
C ILE A 102 -22.55 -6.74 2.97
N SER A 103 -21.58 -6.53 3.84
CA SER A 103 -21.81 -5.98 5.19
C SER A 103 -22.37 -4.56 5.14
N ASN A 104 -21.85 -3.72 4.25
CA ASN A 104 -22.30 -2.34 4.09
C ASN A 104 -23.72 -2.27 3.51
N ILE A 105 -24.06 -3.14 2.54
CA ILE A 105 -25.42 -3.23 1.99
C ILE A 105 -26.41 -3.69 3.06
N LYS A 106 -26.05 -4.71 3.84
CA LYS A 106 -26.91 -5.21 4.93
C LYS A 106 -27.14 -4.19 6.04
N ALA A 107 -26.12 -3.41 6.36
CA ALA A 107 -26.18 -2.40 7.41
C ALA A 107 -26.86 -1.09 6.95
N GLY A 108 -26.88 -0.80 5.65
CA GLY A 108 -27.35 0.48 5.10
C GLY A 108 -26.36 1.64 5.27
N TYR A 109 -25.20 1.41 5.84
CA TYR A 109 -24.11 2.38 6.02
C TYR A 109 -22.74 1.69 5.94
N ILE A 110 -21.65 2.47 5.91
CA ILE A 110 -20.29 1.92 5.79
C ILE A 110 -19.83 1.37 7.14
N VAL A 111 -19.80 0.04 7.26
CA VAL A 111 -19.32 -0.70 8.44
C VAL A 111 -17.87 -1.17 8.22
N SER A 112 -17.50 -1.54 6.98
CA SER A 112 -16.21 -2.10 6.67
C SER A 112 -15.63 -1.54 5.36
N GLY A 113 -14.30 -1.44 5.28
CA GLY A 113 -13.62 -0.81 4.16
C GLY A 113 -13.03 -1.75 3.11
N GLY A 114 -12.78 -3.01 3.43
CA GLY A 114 -12.12 -3.99 2.57
C GLY A 114 -10.78 -3.52 1.98
N SER A 115 -10.08 -2.58 2.64
CA SER A 115 -8.76 -2.11 2.22
C SER A 115 -7.68 -3.00 2.82
N THR A 116 -6.65 -3.33 2.05
CA THR A 116 -5.50 -4.11 2.48
C THR A 116 -4.41 -3.22 3.07
N ILE A 117 -3.42 -3.82 3.76
CA ILE A 117 -2.23 -3.11 4.26
C ILE A 117 -1.50 -2.43 3.08
N SER A 118 -1.31 -3.12 1.96
CA SER A 118 -0.65 -2.56 0.76
C SER A 118 -1.39 -1.33 0.21
N MET A 119 -2.73 -1.35 0.19
CA MET A 119 -3.53 -0.17 -0.19
C MET A 119 -3.37 0.98 0.81
N GLN A 120 -3.24 0.68 2.10
CA GLN A 120 -3.00 1.69 3.14
C GLN A 120 -1.63 2.34 2.99
N VAL A 121 -0.57 1.57 2.70
CA VAL A 121 0.77 2.10 2.40
C VAL A 121 0.74 3.07 1.21
N ILE A 122 0.09 2.68 0.11
CA ILE A 122 -0.09 3.57 -1.05
C ILE A 122 -0.85 4.84 -0.69
N ARG A 123 -1.92 4.74 0.09
CA ARG A 123 -2.69 5.90 0.54
C ARG A 123 -1.83 6.86 1.36
N MET A 124 -1.06 6.35 2.32
CA MET A 124 -0.15 7.16 3.14
C MET A 124 0.92 7.86 2.30
N SER A 125 1.49 7.17 1.31
CA SER A 125 2.51 7.75 0.44
C SER A 125 1.98 8.88 -0.46
N ARG A 126 0.68 8.90 -0.76
CA ARG A 126 0.08 9.86 -1.70
C ARG A 126 -0.60 11.04 -1.02
N ASN A 127 -0.92 10.95 0.25
CA ASN A 127 -1.61 11.97 1.05
C ASN A 127 -2.79 12.64 0.30
N ARG A 128 -3.71 11.83 -0.28
CA ARG A 128 -4.87 12.31 -1.05
C ARG A 128 -6.16 12.12 -0.28
N GLU A 129 -7.15 12.98 -0.55
CA GLU A 129 -8.49 12.88 0.02
C GLU A 129 -9.16 11.55 -0.34
N ARG A 130 -10.00 11.05 0.56
CA ARG A 130 -10.72 9.79 0.37
C ARG A 130 -11.83 9.93 -0.67
N SER A 131 -11.72 9.20 -1.79
CA SER A 131 -12.77 9.07 -2.80
C SER A 131 -12.76 7.66 -3.39
N LEU A 132 -13.86 7.24 -4.01
CA LEU A 132 -13.93 5.94 -4.71
C LEU A 132 -12.91 5.85 -5.85
N LYS A 133 -12.66 6.96 -6.56
CA LYS A 133 -11.63 7.03 -7.60
C LYS A 133 -10.24 6.80 -7.02
N GLN A 134 -9.92 7.43 -5.89
CA GLN A 134 -8.64 7.21 -5.21
C GLN A 134 -8.50 5.77 -4.72
N LYS A 135 -9.56 5.16 -4.22
CA LYS A 135 -9.55 3.75 -3.81
C LYS A 135 -9.22 2.79 -4.95
N LEU A 136 -9.73 3.04 -6.16
CA LEU A 136 -9.35 2.27 -7.35
C LEU A 136 -7.87 2.46 -7.71
N VAL A 137 -7.38 3.67 -7.66
CA VAL A 137 -5.96 3.97 -7.90
C VAL A 137 -5.08 3.30 -6.84
N GLU A 138 -5.46 3.36 -5.57
CA GLU A 138 -4.78 2.67 -4.47
C GLU A 138 -4.72 1.16 -4.73
N ALA A 139 -5.81 0.54 -5.19
CA ALA A 139 -5.85 -0.88 -5.51
C ALA A 139 -4.87 -1.25 -6.63
N ILE A 140 -4.84 -0.48 -7.73
CA ILE A 140 -3.91 -0.70 -8.84
C ILE A 140 -2.47 -0.52 -8.38
N LEU A 141 -2.17 0.54 -7.64
CA LEU A 141 -0.82 0.81 -7.14
C LEU A 141 -0.38 -0.21 -6.07
N ALA A 142 -1.32 -0.74 -5.27
CA ALA A 142 -1.03 -1.79 -4.30
C ALA A 142 -0.58 -3.08 -4.97
N THR A 143 -1.20 -3.49 -6.09
CA THR A 143 -0.71 -4.65 -6.86
C THR A 143 0.68 -4.39 -7.45
N ARG A 144 0.97 -3.16 -7.87
CA ARG A 144 2.30 -2.78 -8.37
C ARG A 144 3.35 -2.72 -7.25
N LEU A 145 2.94 -2.30 -6.04
CA LEU A 145 3.77 -2.31 -4.84
C LEU A 145 4.27 -3.72 -4.53
N GLU A 146 3.36 -4.67 -4.50
CA GLU A 146 3.65 -6.09 -4.21
C GLU A 146 4.50 -6.80 -5.27
N LEU A 147 4.53 -6.29 -6.50
CA LEU A 147 5.46 -6.76 -7.53
C LEU A 147 6.88 -6.21 -7.36
N ARG A 148 7.04 -5.16 -6.55
CA ARG A 148 8.32 -4.49 -6.35
C ARG A 148 8.95 -4.74 -4.99
N TYR A 149 8.15 -4.87 -3.96
CA TYR A 149 8.56 -5.04 -2.57
C TYR A 149 8.01 -6.35 -2.01
N SER A 150 8.79 -7.01 -1.18
CA SER A 150 8.34 -8.17 -0.42
C SER A 150 7.33 -7.76 0.66
N LYS A 151 6.59 -8.73 1.17
CA LYS A 151 5.63 -8.52 2.27
C LYS A 151 6.27 -7.92 3.52
N ASP A 152 7.49 -8.34 3.83
CA ASP A 152 8.22 -7.85 5.00
C ASP A 152 8.79 -6.44 4.79
N GLU A 153 9.02 -6.01 3.55
CA GLU A 153 9.39 -4.64 3.23
C GLU A 153 8.17 -3.69 3.23
N ILE A 154 6.98 -4.22 3.01
CA ILE A 154 5.72 -3.46 3.04
C ILE A 154 5.27 -3.23 4.48
N LEU A 155 5.52 -4.19 5.39
CA LEU A 155 5.26 -4.08 6.83
C LEU A 155 6.28 -3.16 7.50
#